data_e70d86f7c8cb3e685fbe6bf745ddbe0b
#
_entry.id   e70d86f7c8cb3e685fbe6bf745ddbe0b
#
_cell.length_a   1.000
_cell.length_b   1.000
_cell.length_c   1.000
_cell.angle_alpha   90.00
_cell.angle_beta   90.00
_cell.angle_gamma   90.00
#
_symmetry.space_group_name_H-M   'P 1'
#
loop_
_entity.id
_entity.type
_entity.pdbx_description
1 polymer ?
#
loop_
_entity_poly.entity_id
_entity_poly.type
_entity_poly.pdbx_seq_one_letter_code
_entity_poly.pdbx_strand_id
1 'polypeptide(L)'
;MKSVLSYRALALGLVVAATGLAACSDKVKLREPAKLQDIDSPRLKVQHDWSQGIGEGSEGRPSGLRPLLESDALYAAEMGGDVYALDPATGHERWRSRTKARVVAGPSVVGDLVLVGTLDAEVIALKRADGSLVWRARASSEVLAPPAGSGDVVVARSIDGRTYGFSAADGKRLWSFDRTEPNLTLRGLSAPVVEGNRVLVGMDNGRLAAVRLDDGQTVWEQPISSPSGRTELERLTDIDAALVSTLDGVLVASYGGDVALVEPATGESRWRRIVKSYAGLAVGKDNVYVSDADGVVWALDLATGAAAWKNESLKYRRLSPPAFFAGYAVVADFEGYVHFLDPRDGSLVARSRAGSAPILAAPAVSDERLYLLNVDGKLSALKVKPR
;
A
#
# COMPACT_ATOMS: atom_id res chain seq x y z
N MET A 1 -52.01 44.14 -46.64
CA MET A 1 -51.72 44.28 -45.23
C MET A 1 -51.80 42.89 -44.54
N LYS A 2 -50.98 41.87 -44.87
CA LYS A 2 -50.94 40.53 -44.24
C LYS A 2 -49.55 39.89 -44.33
N SER A 3 -48.47 40.58 -44.08
CA SER A 3 -47.10 39.90 -44.08
C SER A 3 -46.08 40.45 -43.08
N VAL A 4 -46.48 41.26 -42.13
CA VAL A 4 -45.54 41.88 -41.19
C VAL A 4 -45.62 41.24 -39.76
N LEU A 5 -46.63 40.41 -39.46
CA LEU A 5 -46.80 39.82 -38.11
C LEU A 5 -46.07 38.47 -37.89
N SER A 6 -45.60 37.79 -38.95
CA SER A 6 -44.98 36.47 -38.81
C SER A 6 -43.50 36.51 -38.45
N TYR A 7 -42.78 37.60 -38.73
CA TYR A 7 -41.33 37.67 -38.41
C TYR A 7 -40.98 38.06 -36.97
N ARG A 8 -41.91 38.73 -36.27
CA ARG A 8 -41.67 39.10 -34.85
C ARG A 8 -41.85 37.95 -33.86
N ALA A 9 -42.69 36.98 -34.20
CA ALA A 9 -42.91 35.81 -33.37
C ALA A 9 -41.75 34.79 -33.47
N LEU A 10 -41.09 34.70 -34.64
CA LEU A 10 -39.94 33.83 -34.84
C LEU A 10 -38.66 34.35 -34.18
N ALA A 11 -38.49 35.67 -34.11
CA ALA A 11 -37.32 36.30 -33.47
C ALA A 11 -37.35 36.18 -31.93
N LEU A 12 -38.55 36.17 -31.31
CA LEU A 12 -38.68 36.01 -29.86
C LEU A 12 -38.47 34.57 -29.43
N GLY A 13 -38.82 33.58 -30.28
CA GLY A 13 -38.59 32.14 -29.97
C GLY A 13 -37.14 31.73 -30.03
N LEU A 14 -36.30 32.38 -30.85
CA LEU A 14 -34.86 32.06 -30.96
C LEU A 14 -34.03 32.66 -29.83
N VAL A 15 -34.44 33.75 -29.22
CA VAL A 15 -33.71 34.37 -28.08
C VAL A 15 -33.95 33.60 -26.77
N VAL A 16 -35.12 32.97 -26.60
CA VAL A 16 -35.41 32.17 -25.39
C VAL A 16 -34.71 30.79 -25.43
N ALA A 17 -34.47 30.25 -26.64
CA ALA A 17 -33.73 28.97 -26.77
C ALA A 17 -32.20 29.11 -26.59
N ALA A 18 -31.62 30.30 -26.76
CA ALA A 18 -30.18 30.54 -26.62
C ALA A 18 -29.73 30.77 -25.17
N THR A 19 -30.65 31.07 -24.25
CA THR A 19 -30.32 31.29 -22.83
C THR A 19 -30.36 30.01 -21.97
N GLY A 20 -30.85 28.90 -22.53
CA GLY A 20 -30.96 27.61 -21.80
C GLY A 20 -29.71 26.71 -21.79
N LEU A 21 -28.66 27.06 -22.55
CA LEU A 21 -27.46 26.22 -22.70
C LEU A 21 -26.24 26.69 -21.89
N ALA A 22 -26.39 27.66 -20.99
CA ALA A 22 -25.31 28.18 -20.17
C ALA A 22 -25.35 27.64 -18.73
N ALA A 23 -26.01 26.50 -18.48
CA ALA A 23 -26.07 25.90 -17.15
C ALA A 23 -25.30 24.59 -17.11
N CYS A 24 -24.39 24.52 -16.16
CA CYS A 24 -23.65 23.33 -15.68
C CYS A 24 -22.48 22.87 -16.54
N SER A 25 -21.45 23.68 -16.59
CA SER A 25 -20.11 23.15 -16.57
C SER A 25 -19.49 23.48 -15.18
N ASP A 26 -19.93 22.80 -14.15
CA ASP A 26 -19.09 22.65 -12.97
C ASP A 26 -17.85 21.88 -13.44
N LYS A 27 -16.83 22.65 -13.81
CA LYS A 27 -15.50 22.08 -14.04
C LYS A 27 -15.11 21.41 -12.74
N VAL A 28 -15.20 20.09 -12.70
CA VAL A 28 -14.55 19.30 -11.65
C VAL A 28 -13.12 19.82 -11.61
N LYS A 29 -12.79 20.59 -10.58
CA LYS A 29 -11.41 21.06 -10.37
C LYS A 29 -10.58 19.81 -10.23
N LEU A 30 -9.80 19.47 -11.26
CA LEU A 30 -8.81 18.41 -11.18
C LEU A 30 -7.93 18.73 -9.96
N ARG A 31 -7.75 17.74 -9.10
CA ARG A 31 -6.88 17.86 -7.93
C ARG A 31 -5.45 17.92 -8.44
N GLU A 32 -4.92 19.13 -8.59
CA GLU A 32 -3.55 19.35 -9.07
C GLU A 32 -2.54 18.97 -7.97
N PRO A 33 -1.47 18.22 -8.32
CA PRO A 33 -0.39 17.92 -7.37
C PRO A 33 0.26 19.21 -6.87
N ALA A 34 0.53 19.26 -5.57
CA ALA A 34 1.23 20.38 -4.96
C ALA A 34 2.59 20.61 -5.63
N LYS A 35 2.88 21.88 -5.95
CA LYS A 35 4.20 22.27 -6.48
C LYS A 35 5.25 22.12 -5.38
N LEU A 36 6.36 21.44 -5.72
CA LEU A 36 7.46 21.28 -4.79
C LEU A 36 8.16 22.62 -4.56
N GLN A 37 8.22 23.05 -3.31
CA GLN A 37 8.96 24.23 -2.89
C GLN A 37 10.39 23.84 -2.52
N ASP A 38 11.33 24.77 -2.63
CA ASP A 38 12.70 24.59 -2.17
C ASP A 38 12.72 24.41 -0.65
N ILE A 39 13.71 23.67 -0.17
CA ILE A 39 13.96 23.48 1.26
C ILE A 39 15.09 24.42 1.64
N ASP A 40 14.76 25.54 2.29
CA ASP A 40 15.72 26.62 2.58
C ASP A 40 16.90 26.17 3.45
N SER A 41 16.65 25.23 4.37
CA SER A 41 17.67 24.74 5.31
C SER A 41 17.63 23.22 5.40
N PRO A 42 18.11 22.50 4.36
CA PRO A 42 18.13 21.05 4.40
C PRO A 42 19.09 20.53 5.48
N ARG A 43 18.61 19.67 6.36
CA ARG A 43 19.37 19.12 7.49
C ARG A 43 20.06 17.81 7.18
N LEU A 44 19.69 17.18 6.05
CA LEU A 44 20.26 15.91 5.60
C LEU A 44 20.88 16.05 4.22
N LYS A 45 21.97 15.34 4.01
CA LYS A 45 22.52 15.03 2.68
C LYS A 45 22.10 13.61 2.31
N VAL A 46 21.22 13.49 1.34
CA VAL A 46 20.80 12.19 0.78
C VAL A 46 21.82 11.80 -0.29
N GLN A 47 22.31 10.56 -0.21
CA GLN A 47 23.30 10.00 -1.13
C GLN A 47 22.73 8.75 -1.79
N HIS A 48 22.85 8.65 -3.12
CA HIS A 48 22.64 7.40 -3.82
C HIS A 48 23.81 6.46 -3.55
N ASP A 49 23.52 5.27 -3.02
CA ASP A 49 24.55 4.26 -2.74
C ASP A 49 24.72 3.36 -3.96
N TRP A 50 23.63 2.73 -4.40
CA TRP A 50 23.60 1.92 -5.60
C TRP A 50 22.18 1.91 -6.22
N SER A 51 22.08 1.42 -7.46
CA SER A 51 20.80 1.10 -8.09
C SER A 51 20.94 -0.11 -9.01
N GLN A 52 19.88 -0.92 -9.08
CA GLN A 52 19.79 -2.15 -9.87
C GLN A 52 18.46 -2.17 -10.65
N GLY A 53 18.51 -2.55 -11.92
CA GLY A 53 17.30 -2.85 -12.70
C GLY A 53 16.81 -4.26 -12.38
N ILE A 54 15.54 -4.40 -12.08
CA ILE A 54 14.87 -5.68 -11.82
C ILE A 54 13.70 -5.84 -12.78
N GLY A 55 13.99 -6.11 -14.04
CA GLY A 55 12.97 -6.23 -15.08
C GLY A 55 12.19 -4.93 -15.33
N GLU A 56 10.91 -5.03 -15.68
CA GLU A 56 10.05 -3.91 -16.05
C GLU A 56 9.14 -3.43 -14.88
N GLY A 57 9.40 -3.91 -13.67
CA GLY A 57 8.69 -3.50 -12.46
C GLY A 57 7.22 -3.92 -12.47
N SER A 58 6.32 -2.97 -12.19
CA SER A 58 4.87 -3.19 -12.16
C SER A 58 4.17 -2.75 -13.46
N GLU A 59 4.91 -2.39 -14.49
CA GLU A 59 4.36 -1.85 -15.76
C GLU A 59 3.38 -0.67 -15.52
N GLY A 60 3.60 0.11 -14.48
CA GLY A 60 2.71 1.23 -14.09
C GLY A 60 1.35 0.81 -13.51
N ARG A 61 1.13 -0.48 -13.26
CA ARG A 61 -0.12 -1.00 -12.69
C ARG A 61 -0.08 -1.01 -11.16
N PRO A 62 -1.22 -0.84 -10.49
CA PRO A 62 -1.32 -1.11 -9.06
C PRO A 62 -0.91 -2.56 -8.74
N SER A 63 -0.01 -2.73 -7.79
CA SER A 63 0.51 -4.05 -7.41
C SER A 63 0.92 -4.06 -5.95
N GLY A 64 1.00 -5.24 -5.35
CA GLY A 64 1.59 -5.49 -4.04
C GLY A 64 3.10 -5.75 -4.10
N LEU A 65 3.77 -5.42 -5.22
CA LEU A 65 5.21 -5.54 -5.37
C LEU A 65 5.93 -4.50 -4.53
N ARG A 66 6.89 -4.94 -3.74
CA ARG A 66 7.70 -4.08 -2.88
C ARG A 66 9.08 -4.71 -2.65
N PRO A 67 10.11 -3.91 -2.35
CA PRO A 67 11.33 -4.47 -1.83
C PRO A 67 11.09 -5.05 -0.42
N LEU A 68 11.73 -6.16 -0.11
CA LEU A 68 11.71 -6.76 1.21
C LEU A 68 13.15 -7.02 1.66
N LEU A 69 13.54 -6.38 2.75
CA LEU A 69 14.78 -6.71 3.44
C LEU A 69 14.48 -7.74 4.54
N GLU A 70 15.10 -8.88 4.46
CA GLU A 70 14.94 -9.94 5.45
C GLU A 70 16.30 -10.55 5.76
N SER A 71 16.72 -10.41 7.03
CA SER A 71 18.05 -10.81 7.49
C SER A 71 19.16 -10.15 6.66
N ASP A 72 19.87 -10.92 5.85
CA ASP A 72 21.03 -10.48 5.06
C ASP A 72 20.74 -10.35 3.55
N ALA A 73 19.48 -10.52 3.11
CA ALA A 73 19.09 -10.46 1.72
C ALA A 73 18.00 -9.44 1.46
N LEU A 74 18.09 -8.76 0.32
CA LEU A 74 17.07 -7.88 -0.22
C LEU A 74 16.34 -8.61 -1.35
N TYR A 75 15.05 -8.84 -1.17
CA TYR A 75 14.22 -9.48 -2.17
C TYR A 75 13.42 -8.45 -2.95
N ALA A 76 13.23 -8.71 -4.23
CA ALA A 76 12.36 -7.94 -5.11
C ALA A 76 11.76 -8.84 -6.18
N ALA A 77 10.65 -8.41 -6.78
CA ALA A 77 10.02 -9.11 -7.88
C ALA A 77 9.46 -8.13 -8.90
N GLU A 78 9.22 -8.60 -10.11
CA GLU A 78 8.63 -7.83 -11.20
C GLU A 78 7.49 -8.60 -11.87
N MET A 79 6.62 -7.89 -12.60
CA MET A 79 5.36 -8.43 -13.11
C MET A 79 5.57 -9.50 -14.20
N GLY A 80 6.69 -9.48 -14.94
CA GLY A 80 7.05 -10.51 -15.91
C GLY A 80 7.39 -11.87 -15.30
N GLY A 81 7.50 -11.93 -13.96
CA GLY A 81 7.63 -13.18 -13.21
C GLY A 81 9.02 -13.49 -12.70
N ASP A 82 9.94 -12.54 -12.77
CA ASP A 82 11.25 -12.71 -12.16
C ASP A 82 11.23 -12.29 -10.69
N VAL A 83 11.82 -13.13 -9.85
CA VAL A 83 12.03 -12.89 -8.43
C VAL A 83 13.52 -12.91 -8.15
N TYR A 84 13.98 -11.93 -7.39
CA TYR A 84 15.40 -11.69 -7.13
C TYR A 84 15.71 -11.76 -5.63
N ALA A 85 16.87 -12.33 -5.29
CA ALA A 85 17.55 -12.05 -4.03
C ALA A 85 18.85 -11.31 -4.35
N LEU A 86 19.05 -10.20 -3.68
CA LEU A 86 20.17 -9.29 -3.88
C LEU A 86 20.95 -9.12 -2.58
N ASP A 87 22.22 -8.79 -2.71
CA ASP A 87 23.01 -8.30 -1.60
C ASP A 87 22.57 -6.88 -1.23
N PRO A 88 22.11 -6.61 0.00
CA PRO A 88 21.57 -5.30 0.37
C PRO A 88 22.63 -4.19 0.39
N ALA A 89 23.90 -4.53 0.54
CA ALA A 89 24.98 -3.56 0.61
C ALA A 89 25.40 -3.07 -0.77
N THR A 90 25.31 -3.90 -1.79
CA THR A 90 25.86 -3.65 -3.13
C THR A 90 24.83 -3.68 -4.26
N GLY A 91 23.64 -4.27 -4.01
CA GLY A 91 22.63 -4.52 -5.04
C GLY A 91 22.96 -5.68 -5.98
N HIS A 92 24.06 -6.41 -5.76
CA HIS A 92 24.43 -7.53 -6.62
C HIS A 92 23.46 -8.69 -6.46
N GLU A 93 23.11 -9.31 -7.58
CA GLU A 93 22.24 -10.48 -7.63
C GLU A 93 22.93 -11.67 -6.95
N ARG A 94 22.25 -12.29 -5.96
CA ARG A 94 22.63 -13.58 -5.37
C ARG A 94 22.00 -14.72 -6.15
N TRP A 95 20.72 -14.59 -6.48
CA TRP A 95 19.99 -15.46 -7.36
C TRP A 95 18.79 -14.76 -8.02
N ARG A 96 18.35 -15.32 -9.13
CA ARG A 96 17.16 -14.91 -9.87
C ARG A 96 16.35 -16.14 -10.24
N SER A 97 15.06 -16.11 -9.96
CA SER A 97 14.13 -17.19 -10.31
C SER A 97 13.09 -16.68 -11.32
N ARG A 98 12.96 -17.41 -12.44
CA ARG A 98 11.98 -17.13 -13.49
C ARG A 98 10.74 -17.97 -13.27
N THR A 99 9.70 -17.40 -12.66
CA THR A 99 8.49 -18.14 -12.33
C THR A 99 7.60 -18.45 -13.54
N LYS A 100 7.72 -17.70 -14.63
CA LYS A 100 6.83 -17.76 -15.81
C LYS A 100 5.36 -17.49 -15.48
N ALA A 101 5.10 -16.70 -14.43
CA ALA A 101 3.79 -16.29 -13.99
C ALA A 101 3.74 -14.76 -13.87
N ARG A 102 2.58 -14.15 -13.91
CA ARG A 102 2.42 -12.71 -13.72
C ARG A 102 2.43 -12.38 -12.22
N VAL A 103 3.62 -12.14 -11.69
CA VAL A 103 3.81 -11.83 -10.27
C VAL A 103 3.36 -10.41 -9.97
N VAL A 104 2.46 -10.25 -9.00
CA VAL A 104 1.88 -8.93 -8.65
C VAL A 104 1.94 -8.61 -7.17
N ALA A 105 2.35 -9.55 -6.32
CA ALA A 105 2.39 -9.38 -4.87
C ALA A 105 3.62 -10.03 -4.25
N GLY A 106 4.19 -9.36 -3.29
CA GLY A 106 5.40 -9.81 -2.59
C GLY A 106 6.68 -9.11 -3.10
N PRO A 107 7.84 -9.70 -2.85
CA PRO A 107 8.05 -10.95 -2.11
C PRO A 107 7.71 -10.85 -0.62
N SER A 108 7.50 -12.01 0.00
CA SER A 108 7.49 -12.20 1.45
C SER A 108 8.29 -13.45 1.83
N VAL A 109 8.65 -13.59 3.10
CA VAL A 109 9.45 -14.72 3.59
C VAL A 109 8.73 -15.44 4.72
N VAL A 110 8.67 -16.76 4.63
CA VAL A 110 8.17 -17.64 5.69
C VAL A 110 9.14 -18.81 5.83
N GLY A 111 9.89 -18.84 6.93
CA GLY A 111 10.96 -19.82 7.11
C GLY A 111 11.99 -19.79 5.97
N ASP A 112 12.17 -20.91 5.29
CA ASP A 112 13.08 -21.06 4.16
C ASP A 112 12.43 -20.78 2.79
N LEU A 113 11.24 -20.20 2.78
CA LEU A 113 10.48 -19.88 1.56
C LEU A 113 10.46 -18.39 1.26
N VAL A 114 10.66 -18.04 0.01
CA VAL A 114 10.29 -16.74 -0.58
C VAL A 114 8.99 -16.94 -1.34
N LEU A 115 7.99 -16.14 -1.02
CA LEU A 115 6.62 -16.29 -1.52
C LEU A 115 6.23 -15.11 -2.39
N VAL A 116 5.52 -15.38 -3.46
CA VAL A 116 4.90 -14.36 -4.32
C VAL A 116 3.47 -14.75 -4.69
N GLY A 117 2.62 -13.74 -4.88
CA GLY A 117 1.26 -13.87 -5.39
C GLY A 117 1.17 -13.46 -6.85
N THR A 118 0.22 -14.03 -7.60
CA THR A 118 0.11 -13.84 -9.05
C THR A 118 -1.30 -13.42 -9.50
N LEU A 119 -1.39 -12.82 -10.70
CA LEU A 119 -2.65 -12.60 -11.40
C LEU A 119 -3.30 -13.89 -11.90
N ASP A 120 -2.53 -14.99 -11.94
CA ASP A 120 -2.98 -16.29 -12.42
C ASP A 120 -3.58 -17.15 -11.30
N ALA A 121 -3.95 -16.50 -10.19
CA ALA A 121 -4.53 -17.14 -8.99
C ALA A 121 -3.57 -18.16 -8.33
N GLU A 122 -2.27 -17.91 -8.35
CA GLU A 122 -1.29 -18.80 -7.74
C GLU A 122 -0.52 -18.10 -6.61
N VAL A 123 -0.17 -18.88 -5.59
CA VAL A 123 0.93 -18.60 -4.66
C VAL A 123 2.11 -19.46 -5.07
N ILE A 124 3.26 -18.84 -5.26
CA ILE A 124 4.50 -19.53 -5.64
C ILE A 124 5.48 -19.46 -4.50
N ALA A 125 6.02 -20.60 -4.09
CA ALA A 125 7.06 -20.70 -3.09
C ALA A 125 8.39 -21.10 -3.75
N LEU A 126 9.39 -20.28 -3.48
CA LEU A 126 10.77 -20.47 -3.91
C LEU A 126 11.64 -20.74 -2.69
N LYS A 127 12.68 -21.54 -2.85
CA LYS A 127 13.65 -21.78 -1.80
C LYS A 127 14.48 -20.52 -1.55
N ARG A 128 14.55 -20.08 -0.30
CA ARG A 128 15.26 -18.86 0.10
C ARG A 128 16.73 -18.86 -0.27
N ALA A 129 17.37 -20.03 -0.22
CA ALA A 129 18.81 -20.17 -0.44
C ALA A 129 19.24 -19.92 -1.89
N ASP A 130 18.43 -20.37 -2.87
CA ASP A 130 18.85 -20.42 -4.29
C ASP A 130 17.76 -20.06 -5.30
N GLY A 131 16.54 -19.70 -4.84
CA GLY A 131 15.42 -19.34 -5.70
C GLY A 131 14.78 -20.51 -6.46
N SER A 132 15.16 -21.76 -6.17
CA SER A 132 14.54 -22.93 -6.82
C SER A 132 13.07 -23.05 -6.41
N LEU A 133 12.23 -23.50 -7.37
CA LEU A 133 10.80 -23.70 -7.12
C LEU A 133 10.60 -24.83 -6.10
N VAL A 134 9.85 -24.56 -5.04
CA VAL A 134 9.43 -25.57 -4.06
C VAL A 134 8.05 -26.09 -4.43
N TRP A 135 7.07 -25.21 -4.52
CA TRP A 135 5.71 -25.55 -4.91
C TRP A 135 4.93 -24.37 -5.51
N ARG A 136 3.78 -24.68 -6.10
CA ARG A 136 2.74 -23.74 -6.50
C ARG A 136 1.43 -24.19 -5.90
N ALA A 137 0.68 -23.26 -5.33
CA ALA A 137 -0.65 -23.49 -4.78
C ALA A 137 -1.67 -22.60 -5.47
N ARG A 138 -2.88 -23.13 -5.73
CA ARG A 138 -3.91 -22.40 -6.45
C ARG A 138 -4.93 -21.80 -5.48
N ALA A 139 -5.20 -20.51 -5.64
CA ALA A 139 -6.32 -19.78 -5.03
C ALA A 139 -7.54 -19.78 -5.98
N SER A 140 -8.63 -19.14 -5.58
CA SER A 140 -9.82 -19.01 -6.43
C SER A 140 -9.75 -17.84 -7.41
N SER A 141 -8.97 -16.81 -7.07
CA SER A 141 -8.79 -15.61 -7.87
C SER A 141 -7.40 -15.02 -7.62
N GLU A 142 -7.11 -13.87 -8.22
CA GLU A 142 -5.81 -13.19 -8.14
C GLU A 142 -5.36 -12.99 -6.69
N VAL A 143 -4.07 -13.18 -6.44
CA VAL A 143 -3.42 -12.93 -5.14
C VAL A 143 -2.65 -11.63 -5.24
N LEU A 144 -3.28 -10.51 -4.81
CA LEU A 144 -2.75 -9.16 -4.98
C LEU A 144 -1.98 -8.65 -3.74
N ALA A 145 -2.11 -9.32 -2.60
CA ALA A 145 -1.36 -9.02 -1.39
C ALA A 145 -0.23 -10.03 -1.17
N PRO A 146 0.92 -9.59 -0.63
CA PRO A 146 1.97 -10.51 -0.24
C PRO A 146 1.44 -11.61 0.68
N PRO A 147 1.70 -12.90 0.41
CA PRO A 147 1.41 -13.96 1.34
C PRO A 147 2.12 -13.74 2.68
N ALA A 148 1.61 -14.30 3.75
CA ALA A 148 2.22 -14.29 5.07
C ALA A 148 2.28 -15.71 5.63
N GLY A 149 2.80 -15.89 6.83
CA GLY A 149 2.77 -17.20 7.47
C GLY A 149 3.70 -17.30 8.67
N SER A 150 3.64 -18.43 9.34
CA SER A 150 4.54 -18.77 10.44
C SER A 150 4.59 -20.29 10.58
N GLY A 151 5.75 -20.82 10.94
CA GLY A 151 5.95 -22.27 11.07
C GLY A 151 5.63 -23.00 9.78
N ASP A 152 4.70 -23.94 9.86
CA ASP A 152 4.34 -24.83 8.75
C ASP A 152 3.15 -24.32 7.91
N VAL A 153 2.66 -23.09 8.13
CA VAL A 153 1.49 -22.56 7.46
C VAL A 153 1.82 -21.27 6.70
N VAL A 154 1.50 -21.26 5.42
CA VAL A 154 1.50 -20.09 4.55
C VAL A 154 0.07 -19.63 4.35
N VAL A 155 -0.18 -18.33 4.49
CA VAL A 155 -1.50 -17.71 4.35
C VAL A 155 -1.51 -16.77 3.16
N ALA A 156 -2.52 -16.88 2.32
CA ALA A 156 -2.71 -15.96 1.19
C ALA A 156 -4.19 -15.56 1.09
N ARG A 157 -4.43 -14.31 0.64
CA ARG A 157 -5.75 -13.78 0.36
C ARG A 157 -5.92 -13.53 -1.13
N SER A 158 -7.03 -13.98 -1.70
CA SER A 158 -7.43 -13.67 -3.08
C SER A 158 -8.45 -12.54 -3.13
N ILE A 159 -8.56 -11.88 -4.29
CA ILE A 159 -9.37 -10.68 -4.47
C ILE A 159 -10.88 -10.94 -4.36
N ASP A 160 -11.32 -12.19 -4.43
CA ASP A 160 -12.71 -12.59 -4.20
C ASP A 160 -13.07 -12.78 -2.71
N GLY A 161 -12.23 -12.24 -1.79
CA GLY A 161 -12.48 -12.24 -0.33
C GLY A 161 -12.07 -13.50 0.40
N ARG A 162 -11.50 -14.50 -0.30
CA ARG A 162 -11.09 -15.75 0.32
C ARG A 162 -9.68 -15.68 0.87
N THR A 163 -9.50 -16.24 2.05
CA THR A 163 -8.19 -16.43 2.67
C THR A 163 -7.92 -17.92 2.82
N TYR A 164 -6.72 -18.34 2.51
CA TYR A 164 -6.28 -19.73 2.50
C TYR A 164 -5.11 -19.94 3.43
N GLY A 165 -5.10 -21.09 4.11
CA GLY A 165 -3.91 -21.67 4.72
C GLY A 165 -3.38 -22.80 3.84
N PHE A 166 -2.11 -22.75 3.51
CA PHE A 166 -1.40 -23.78 2.78
C PHE A 166 -0.27 -24.35 3.63
N SER A 167 0.01 -25.64 3.44
CA SER A 167 1.19 -26.26 4.03
C SER A 167 2.47 -25.63 3.45
N ALA A 168 3.37 -25.16 4.31
CA ALA A 168 4.64 -24.60 3.87
C ALA A 168 5.52 -25.64 3.17
N ALA A 169 5.38 -26.91 3.51
CA ALA A 169 6.19 -27.98 2.95
C ALA A 169 5.89 -28.30 1.48
N ASP A 170 4.60 -28.32 1.10
CA ASP A 170 4.17 -28.83 -0.21
C ASP A 170 3.05 -28.01 -0.89
N GLY A 171 2.59 -26.90 -0.28
CA GLY A 171 1.55 -26.03 -0.84
C GLY A 171 0.14 -26.61 -0.81
N LYS A 172 -0.10 -27.76 -0.14
CA LYS A 172 -1.45 -28.28 0.01
C LYS A 172 -2.30 -27.37 0.83
N ARG A 173 -3.55 -27.13 0.36
CA ARG A 173 -4.51 -26.34 1.12
C ARG A 173 -4.93 -27.07 2.38
N LEU A 174 -4.72 -26.42 3.52
CA LEU A 174 -5.10 -26.91 4.85
C LEU A 174 -6.51 -26.45 5.19
N TRP A 175 -6.83 -25.19 4.91
CA TRP A 175 -8.11 -24.59 5.21
C TRP A 175 -8.42 -23.41 4.26
N SER A 176 -9.68 -22.96 4.27
CA SER A 176 -10.10 -21.69 3.68
C SER A 176 -11.08 -20.97 4.61
N PHE A 177 -10.99 -19.66 4.59
CA PHE A 177 -11.87 -18.73 5.31
C PHE A 177 -12.52 -17.82 4.27
N ASP A 178 -13.84 -17.89 4.16
CA ASP A 178 -14.62 -17.18 3.15
C ASP A 178 -15.50 -16.13 3.82
N ARG A 179 -15.56 -14.95 3.23
CA ARG A 179 -16.54 -13.90 3.58
C ARG A 179 -17.09 -13.27 2.31
N THR A 180 -18.36 -12.84 2.40
CA THR A 180 -19.01 -12.11 1.32
C THR A 180 -18.41 -10.70 1.24
N GLU A 181 -17.87 -10.35 0.09
CA GLU A 181 -17.35 -9.02 -0.17
C GLU A 181 -18.46 -8.08 -0.68
N PRO A 182 -18.32 -6.75 -0.48
CA PRO A 182 -19.19 -5.75 -1.09
C PRO A 182 -19.13 -5.81 -2.63
N ASN A 183 -20.22 -5.35 -3.28
CA ASN A 183 -20.25 -5.28 -4.75
C ASN A 183 -19.28 -4.29 -5.37
N LEU A 184 -18.85 -3.29 -4.60
CA LEU A 184 -17.86 -2.29 -4.99
C LEU A 184 -16.75 -2.24 -3.93
N THR A 185 -15.52 -2.49 -4.36
CA THR A 185 -14.31 -2.44 -3.54
C THR A 185 -13.22 -1.70 -4.29
N LEU A 186 -12.23 -1.19 -3.58
CA LEU A 186 -10.95 -0.82 -4.18
C LEU A 186 -10.25 -2.11 -4.62
N ARG A 187 -9.51 -2.04 -5.73
CA ARG A 187 -8.72 -3.18 -6.19
C ARG A 187 -7.37 -3.24 -5.44
N GLY A 188 -7.42 -3.28 -4.13
CA GLY A 188 -6.31 -3.43 -3.22
C GLY A 188 -6.57 -4.58 -2.26
N LEU A 189 -5.56 -5.06 -1.58
CA LEU A 189 -5.71 -6.04 -0.52
C LEU A 189 -4.63 -5.80 0.53
N SER A 190 -5.01 -5.72 1.80
CA SER A 190 -4.05 -5.81 2.89
C SER A 190 -3.43 -7.20 2.96
N ALA A 191 -2.12 -7.26 3.16
CA ALA A 191 -1.46 -8.52 3.47
C ALA A 191 -1.98 -9.06 4.80
N PRO A 192 -2.25 -10.37 4.91
CA PRO A 192 -2.51 -11.00 6.20
C PRO A 192 -1.33 -10.80 7.14
N VAL A 193 -1.59 -10.68 8.44
CA VAL A 193 -0.54 -10.60 9.48
C VAL A 193 -0.71 -11.73 10.46
N VAL A 194 0.39 -12.40 10.79
CA VAL A 194 0.38 -13.50 11.76
C VAL A 194 0.87 -13.01 13.12
N GLU A 195 0.01 -13.17 14.13
CA GLU A 195 0.24 -12.83 15.53
C GLU A 195 0.07 -14.07 16.42
N GLY A 196 1.17 -14.70 16.77
CA GLY A 196 1.15 -15.99 17.47
C GLY A 196 0.45 -17.06 16.65
N ASN A 197 -0.65 -17.64 17.19
CA ASN A 197 -1.48 -18.61 16.47
C ASN A 197 -2.73 -17.97 15.80
N ARG A 198 -2.68 -16.69 15.48
CA ARG A 198 -3.76 -15.96 14.80
C ARG A 198 -3.28 -15.34 13.51
N VAL A 199 -4.16 -15.29 12.55
CA VAL A 199 -4.00 -14.53 11.30
C VAL A 199 -5.00 -13.40 11.33
N LEU A 200 -4.53 -12.17 11.24
CA LEU A 200 -5.36 -10.98 11.09
C LEU A 200 -5.58 -10.71 9.60
N VAL A 201 -6.84 -10.55 9.22
CA VAL A 201 -7.26 -10.34 7.83
C VAL A 201 -8.12 -9.09 7.77
N GLY A 202 -7.63 -8.07 7.07
CA GLY A 202 -8.42 -6.89 6.72
C GLY A 202 -9.41 -7.22 5.60
N MET A 203 -10.66 -6.77 5.71
CA MET A 203 -11.72 -7.06 4.73
C MET A 203 -12.21 -5.78 4.05
N ASP A 204 -12.76 -5.93 2.86
CA ASP A 204 -13.22 -4.81 2.04
C ASP A 204 -14.54 -4.17 2.55
N ASN A 205 -15.16 -4.81 3.54
CA ASN A 205 -16.31 -4.26 4.26
C ASN A 205 -15.94 -3.45 5.53
N GLY A 206 -14.65 -3.12 5.70
CA GLY A 206 -14.14 -2.34 6.84
C GLY A 206 -14.02 -3.12 8.15
N ARG A 207 -14.11 -4.43 8.10
CA ARG A 207 -13.93 -5.29 9.26
C ARG A 207 -12.55 -5.92 9.29
N LEU A 208 -12.06 -6.18 10.47
CA LEU A 208 -10.86 -6.97 10.73
C LEU A 208 -11.30 -8.29 11.36
N ALA A 209 -10.83 -9.39 10.81
CA ALA A 209 -11.04 -10.71 11.38
C ALA A 209 -9.74 -11.30 11.91
N ALA A 210 -9.82 -12.05 13.00
CA ALA A 210 -8.78 -12.98 13.40
C ALA A 210 -9.26 -14.41 13.21
N VAL A 211 -8.46 -15.20 12.52
CA VAL A 211 -8.70 -16.64 12.36
C VAL A 211 -7.52 -17.42 12.95
N ARG A 212 -7.73 -18.64 13.36
CA ARG A 212 -6.61 -19.48 13.81
C ARG A 212 -5.72 -19.86 12.64
N LEU A 213 -4.43 -19.86 12.87
CA LEU A 213 -3.42 -20.17 11.84
C LEU A 213 -3.48 -21.63 11.38
N ASP A 214 -3.80 -22.54 12.27
CA ASP A 214 -3.78 -23.99 12.05
C ASP A 214 -4.99 -24.52 11.27
N ASP A 215 -6.20 -23.95 11.47
CA ASP A 215 -7.43 -24.48 10.89
C ASP A 215 -8.38 -23.42 10.26
N GLY A 216 -8.03 -22.15 10.32
CA GLY A 216 -8.80 -21.05 9.74
C GLY A 216 -10.11 -20.72 10.48
N GLN A 217 -10.36 -21.31 11.67
CA GLN A 217 -11.57 -20.98 12.44
C GLN A 217 -11.53 -19.56 12.97
N THR A 218 -12.66 -18.85 12.84
CA THR A 218 -12.81 -17.46 13.32
C THR A 218 -12.65 -17.41 14.84
N VAL A 219 -11.74 -16.58 15.31
CA VAL A 219 -11.57 -16.24 16.74
C VAL A 219 -12.45 -15.05 17.10
N TRP A 220 -12.35 -13.99 16.31
CA TRP A 220 -13.19 -12.80 16.43
C TRP A 220 -13.26 -12.05 15.09
N GLU A 221 -14.25 -11.16 14.96
CA GLU A 221 -14.42 -10.27 13.82
C GLU A 221 -14.99 -8.95 14.32
N GLN A 222 -14.29 -7.84 14.08
CA GLN A 222 -14.61 -6.51 14.61
C GLN A 222 -14.68 -5.46 13.51
N PRO A 223 -15.61 -4.49 13.59
CA PRO A 223 -15.66 -3.37 12.67
C PRO A 223 -14.53 -2.36 13.03
N ILE A 224 -13.68 -2.04 12.07
CA ILE A 224 -12.68 -0.96 12.16
C ILE A 224 -13.28 0.33 11.63
N SER A 225 -13.95 0.27 10.49
CA SER A 225 -14.65 1.38 9.88
C SER A 225 -16.07 0.97 9.51
N SER A 226 -17.00 1.92 9.53
CA SER A 226 -18.38 1.67 9.14
C SER A 226 -18.71 2.50 7.89
N PRO A 227 -19.39 1.90 6.90
CA PRO A 227 -19.80 2.63 5.71
C PRO A 227 -20.61 3.87 6.06
N SER A 228 -20.16 5.03 5.59
CA SER A 228 -20.83 6.31 5.82
C SER A 228 -20.84 7.13 4.53
N GLY A 229 -21.92 7.87 4.28
CA GLY A 229 -22.04 8.68 3.06
C GLY A 229 -23.31 8.37 2.27
N ARG A 230 -23.53 9.15 1.20
CA ARG A 230 -24.74 9.10 0.37
C ARG A 230 -24.56 8.30 -0.92
N THR A 231 -23.32 8.18 -1.38
CA THR A 231 -22.97 7.44 -2.61
C THR A 231 -22.24 6.15 -2.26
N GLU A 232 -22.24 5.16 -3.16
CA GLU A 232 -21.50 3.91 -2.98
C GLU A 232 -19.99 4.19 -2.83
N LEU A 233 -19.46 5.17 -3.55
CA LEU A 233 -18.05 5.56 -3.46
C LEU A 233 -17.69 6.16 -2.08
N GLU A 234 -18.58 6.96 -1.48
CA GLU A 234 -18.38 7.49 -0.12
C GLU A 234 -18.47 6.41 0.96
N ARG A 235 -19.12 5.29 0.65
CA ARG A 235 -19.34 4.15 1.56
C ARG A 235 -18.23 3.11 1.54
N LEU A 236 -17.20 3.28 0.68
CA LEU A 236 -16.05 2.38 0.68
C LEU A 236 -15.32 2.43 2.03
N THR A 237 -15.06 1.26 2.59
CA THR A 237 -14.41 1.11 3.90
C THR A 237 -13.25 0.12 3.87
N ASP A 238 -12.80 -0.22 2.69
CA ASP A 238 -11.80 -1.27 2.43
C ASP A 238 -10.56 -1.12 3.33
N ILE A 239 -10.13 -2.21 3.93
CA ILE A 239 -8.85 -2.29 4.63
C ILE A 239 -7.81 -2.78 3.63
N ASP A 240 -7.24 -1.85 2.86
CA ASP A 240 -6.25 -2.13 1.81
C ASP A 240 -4.82 -1.86 2.25
N ALA A 241 -4.63 -0.96 3.21
CA ALA A 241 -3.32 -0.70 3.77
C ALA A 241 -2.78 -1.93 4.49
N ALA A 242 -1.47 -2.17 4.37
CA ALA A 242 -0.83 -3.24 5.11
C ALA A 242 -1.05 -3.06 6.62
N LEU A 243 -1.44 -4.13 7.30
CA LEU A 243 -1.48 -4.19 8.75
C LEU A 243 -0.05 -4.12 9.28
N VAL A 244 0.17 -3.40 10.38
CA VAL A 244 1.52 -3.27 10.98
C VAL A 244 1.50 -3.71 12.43
N SER A 245 2.22 -4.78 12.72
CA SER A 245 2.41 -5.27 14.09
C SER A 245 3.33 -4.35 14.89
N THR A 246 2.98 -4.11 16.12
CA THR A 246 3.75 -3.38 17.12
C THR A 246 3.78 -4.14 18.45
N LEU A 247 4.58 -3.71 19.40
CA LEU A 247 4.54 -4.27 20.75
C LEU A 247 3.20 -4.01 21.47
N ASP A 248 2.50 -2.96 21.07
CA ASP A 248 1.25 -2.53 21.71
C ASP A 248 -0.02 -3.04 21.00
N GLY A 249 0.10 -3.73 19.87
CA GLY A 249 -1.01 -4.24 19.09
C GLY A 249 -0.78 -4.14 17.60
N VAL A 250 -1.84 -4.23 16.80
CA VAL A 250 -1.78 -4.15 15.34
C VAL A 250 -2.45 -2.87 14.86
N LEU A 251 -1.69 -2.09 14.09
CA LEU A 251 -2.19 -0.90 13.42
C LEU A 251 -2.92 -1.28 12.13
N VAL A 252 -4.08 -0.69 11.96
CA VAL A 252 -4.98 -0.90 10.83
C VAL A 252 -5.35 0.44 10.24
N ALA A 253 -5.36 0.56 8.93
CA ALA A 253 -5.89 1.75 8.26
C ALA A 253 -6.91 1.33 7.20
N SER A 254 -8.03 2.06 7.12
CA SER A 254 -9.07 1.83 6.13
C SER A 254 -9.28 3.05 5.22
N TYR A 255 -9.69 2.82 3.99
CA TYR A 255 -10.06 3.89 3.07
C TYR A 255 -11.27 4.68 3.58
N GLY A 256 -12.20 4.02 4.25
CA GLY A 256 -13.41 4.62 4.81
C GLY A 256 -13.20 5.65 5.91
N GLY A 257 -12.01 5.70 6.50
CA GLY A 257 -11.64 6.83 7.31
C GLY A 257 -11.00 6.60 8.67
N ASP A 258 -10.77 5.37 9.09
CA ASP A 258 -10.18 5.11 10.40
C ASP A 258 -8.77 4.51 10.31
N VAL A 259 -7.87 5.06 11.12
CA VAL A 259 -6.65 4.40 11.59
C VAL A 259 -6.91 3.97 13.03
N ALA A 260 -6.59 2.74 13.37
CA ALA A 260 -6.82 2.17 14.69
C ALA A 260 -5.62 1.36 15.17
N LEU A 261 -5.37 1.36 16.47
CA LEU A 261 -4.54 0.38 17.14
C LEU A 261 -5.44 -0.67 17.79
N VAL A 262 -5.28 -1.91 17.39
CA VAL A 262 -6.18 -3.02 17.75
C VAL A 262 -5.43 -4.04 18.61
N GLU A 263 -6.06 -4.51 19.66
CA GLU A 263 -5.57 -5.62 20.47
C GLU A 263 -5.74 -6.95 19.70
N PRO A 264 -4.65 -7.67 19.34
CA PRO A 264 -4.75 -8.87 18.51
C PRO A 264 -5.53 -10.01 19.16
N ALA A 265 -5.61 -10.04 20.49
CA ALA A 265 -6.28 -11.10 21.23
C ALA A 265 -7.80 -10.99 21.15
N THR A 266 -8.36 -9.80 21.16
CA THR A 266 -9.80 -9.52 21.29
C THR A 266 -10.40 -8.81 20.09
N GLY A 267 -9.58 -8.13 19.29
CA GLY A 267 -10.02 -7.25 18.21
C GLY A 267 -10.50 -5.87 18.70
N GLU A 268 -10.42 -5.59 19.99
CA GLU A 268 -10.82 -4.30 20.55
C GLU A 268 -9.83 -3.22 20.13
N SER A 269 -10.36 -2.06 19.73
CA SER A 269 -9.52 -0.91 19.40
C SER A 269 -9.13 -0.18 20.67
N ARG A 270 -7.82 -0.02 20.91
CA ARG A 270 -7.30 0.81 22.01
C ARG A 270 -7.55 2.28 21.74
N TRP A 271 -7.42 2.69 20.47
CA TRP A 271 -7.79 4.01 19.99
C TRP A 271 -8.17 3.95 18.51
N ARG A 272 -8.91 4.97 18.04
CA ARG A 272 -9.25 5.21 16.64
C ARG A 272 -9.07 6.67 16.29
N ARG A 273 -8.65 6.93 15.05
CA ARG A 273 -8.51 8.27 14.50
C ARG A 273 -8.99 8.31 13.07
N ILE A 274 -9.83 9.30 12.73
CA ILE A 274 -10.29 9.49 11.36
C ILE A 274 -9.14 10.03 10.51
N VAL A 275 -8.55 9.18 9.69
CA VAL A 275 -7.54 9.49 8.67
C VAL A 275 -7.72 8.52 7.52
N LYS A 276 -8.26 8.99 6.40
CA LYS A 276 -8.57 8.17 5.22
C LYS A 276 -7.29 7.73 4.53
N SER A 277 -6.89 6.48 4.66
CA SER A 277 -5.68 5.97 4.05
C SER A 277 -5.86 4.60 3.40
N TYR A 278 -5.39 4.49 2.15
CA TYR A 278 -5.17 3.23 1.45
C TYR A 278 -3.68 2.99 1.18
N ALA A 279 -2.85 4.04 1.28
CA ALA A 279 -1.43 3.93 0.99
C ALA A 279 -0.70 3.08 2.03
N GLY A 280 -0.92 3.36 3.30
CA GLY A 280 -0.31 2.61 4.39
C GLY A 280 0.23 3.50 5.50
N LEU A 281 0.90 2.85 6.45
CA LEU A 281 1.43 3.48 7.64
C LEU A 281 2.79 2.88 8.01
N ALA A 282 3.55 3.61 8.80
CA ALA A 282 4.82 3.16 9.37
C ALA A 282 4.93 3.59 10.83
N VAL A 283 5.65 2.80 11.61
CA VAL A 283 5.90 3.09 13.03
C VAL A 283 7.28 3.71 13.18
N GLY A 284 7.32 4.85 13.87
CA GLY A 284 8.56 5.44 14.35
C GLY A 284 8.79 5.13 15.82
N LYS A 285 9.53 6.00 16.50
CA LYS A 285 9.83 5.82 17.92
C LYS A 285 8.57 6.00 18.79
N ASP A 286 7.88 7.10 18.61
CA ASP A 286 6.74 7.51 19.45
C ASP A 286 5.49 7.79 18.60
N ASN A 287 5.60 7.75 17.28
CA ASN A 287 4.55 8.11 16.35
C ASN A 287 4.28 7.04 15.30
N VAL A 288 3.04 7.00 14.86
CA VAL A 288 2.62 6.34 13.63
C VAL A 288 2.53 7.40 12.52
N TYR A 289 3.21 7.15 11.41
CA TYR A 289 3.11 7.99 10.22
C TYR A 289 2.12 7.39 9.24
N VAL A 290 1.28 8.23 8.66
CA VAL A 290 0.24 7.82 7.72
C VAL A 290 0.26 8.73 6.50
N SER A 291 0.29 8.16 5.30
CA SER A 291 -0.01 8.88 4.05
C SER A 291 -1.50 8.77 3.78
N ASP A 292 -2.24 9.89 3.81
CA ASP A 292 -3.66 9.85 3.54
C ASP A 292 -3.99 9.86 2.03
N ALA A 293 -5.27 9.69 1.71
CA ALA A 293 -5.75 9.60 0.33
C ALA A 293 -5.57 10.89 -0.47
N ASP A 294 -5.42 12.03 0.19
CA ASP A 294 -5.17 13.34 -0.44
C ASP A 294 -3.67 13.68 -0.50
N GLY A 295 -2.79 12.82 -0.01
CA GLY A 295 -1.34 13.05 0.02
C GLY A 295 -0.89 13.94 1.17
N VAL A 296 -1.66 13.99 2.26
CA VAL A 296 -1.23 14.59 3.52
C VAL A 296 -0.47 13.55 4.32
N VAL A 297 0.66 13.92 4.89
CA VAL A 297 1.40 13.07 5.83
C VAL A 297 0.99 13.44 7.26
N TRP A 298 0.55 12.46 8.01
CA TRP A 298 0.17 12.59 9.41
C TRP A 298 1.19 11.91 10.32
N ALA A 299 1.43 12.49 11.48
CA ALA A 299 1.99 11.79 12.61
C ALA A 299 0.95 11.70 13.72
N LEU A 300 0.68 10.49 14.15
CA LEU A 300 -0.21 10.19 15.25
C LEU A 300 0.62 9.61 16.39
N ASP A 301 0.37 10.06 17.61
CA ASP A 301 0.98 9.47 18.81
C ASP A 301 0.62 7.97 18.89
N LEU A 302 1.60 7.11 19.02
CA LEU A 302 1.41 5.66 18.96
C LEU A 302 0.52 5.14 20.09
N ALA A 303 0.61 5.72 21.28
CA ALA A 303 -0.11 5.25 22.46
C ALA A 303 -1.59 5.70 22.47
N THR A 304 -1.87 6.89 21.94
CA THR A 304 -3.19 7.55 22.10
C THR A 304 -3.94 7.80 20.79
N GLY A 305 -3.26 7.72 19.65
CA GLY A 305 -3.83 8.09 18.35
C GLY A 305 -4.02 9.60 18.16
N ALA A 306 -3.57 10.44 19.10
CA ALA A 306 -3.67 11.88 18.98
C ALA A 306 -2.79 12.39 17.82
N ALA A 307 -3.30 13.32 17.00
CA ALA A 307 -2.49 13.93 15.95
C ALA A 307 -1.41 14.83 16.57
N ALA A 308 -0.14 14.46 16.39
CA ALA A 308 1.00 15.27 16.75
C ALA A 308 1.19 16.41 15.74
N TRP A 309 1.16 16.07 14.45
CA TRP A 309 1.23 17.03 13.35
C TRP A 309 0.65 16.46 12.06
N LYS A 310 0.44 17.33 11.07
CA LYS A 310 0.16 16.96 9.68
C LYS A 310 0.94 17.88 8.73
N ASN A 311 1.40 17.32 7.60
CA ASN A 311 2.04 18.08 6.54
C ASN A 311 1.21 17.99 5.26
N GLU A 312 0.77 19.15 4.75
CA GLU A 312 -0.08 19.27 3.56
C GLU A 312 0.70 19.71 2.30
N SER A 313 2.01 19.93 2.40
CA SER A 313 2.83 20.44 1.30
C SER A 313 3.02 19.45 0.14
N LEU A 314 2.62 18.19 0.34
CA LEU A 314 2.72 17.11 -0.64
C LEU A 314 1.34 16.65 -1.16
N LYS A 315 0.28 17.44 -0.98
CA LYS A 315 -1.08 17.09 -1.42
C LYS A 315 -1.12 16.68 -2.89
N TYR A 316 -1.89 15.62 -3.15
CA TYR A 316 -2.15 15.04 -4.48
C TYR A 316 -0.92 14.53 -5.23
N ARG A 317 0.20 14.32 -4.53
CA ARG A 317 1.40 13.77 -5.13
C ARG A 317 1.46 12.23 -5.13
N ARG A 318 0.34 11.54 -4.84
CA ARG A 318 0.25 10.07 -4.84
C ARG A 318 1.39 9.45 -4.03
N LEU A 319 1.41 9.74 -2.75
CA LEU A 319 2.48 9.30 -1.87
C LEU A 319 2.50 7.78 -1.70
N SER A 320 3.69 7.22 -1.58
CA SER A 320 3.91 5.85 -1.13
C SER A 320 3.42 5.65 0.32
N PRO A 321 3.29 4.41 0.79
CA PRO A 321 3.34 4.15 2.23
C PRO A 321 4.55 4.86 2.82
N PRO A 322 4.44 5.41 4.05
CA PRO A 322 5.60 5.99 4.72
C PRO A 322 6.60 4.91 5.15
N ALA A 323 7.79 5.35 5.48
CA ALA A 323 8.81 4.57 6.19
C ALA A 323 9.42 5.44 7.30
N PHE A 324 9.98 4.82 8.32
CA PHE A 324 10.79 5.52 9.32
C PHE A 324 12.25 5.13 9.14
N PHE A 325 13.09 6.09 8.72
CA PHE A 325 14.46 5.83 8.38
C PHE A 325 15.39 6.90 8.95
N ALA A 326 16.47 6.49 9.59
CA ALA A 326 17.48 7.36 10.18
C ALA A 326 16.91 8.46 11.10
N GLY A 327 15.79 8.17 11.78
CA GLY A 327 15.11 9.11 12.67
C GLY A 327 14.14 10.07 11.99
N TYR A 328 13.78 9.87 10.73
CA TYR A 328 12.88 10.72 9.96
C TYR A 328 11.71 9.92 9.37
N ALA A 329 10.56 10.57 9.24
CA ALA A 329 9.48 10.03 8.42
C ALA A 329 9.81 10.25 6.94
N VAL A 330 9.65 9.22 6.12
CA VAL A 330 10.02 9.26 4.70
C VAL A 330 8.84 8.83 3.87
N VAL A 331 8.53 9.58 2.81
CA VAL A 331 7.55 9.20 1.78
C VAL A 331 8.14 9.45 0.39
N ALA A 332 7.72 8.67 -0.58
CA ALA A 332 8.06 8.89 -1.98
C ALA A 332 6.82 9.29 -2.79
N ASP A 333 7.00 9.79 -4.00
CA ASP A 333 5.90 10.31 -4.80
C ASP A 333 5.91 9.81 -6.27
N PHE A 334 4.88 10.26 -7.03
CA PHE A 334 4.65 9.87 -8.41
C PHE A 334 5.70 10.39 -9.42
N GLU A 335 6.54 11.37 -9.03
CA GLU A 335 7.65 11.86 -9.86
C GLU A 335 9.01 11.26 -9.45
N GLY A 336 9.01 10.30 -8.51
CA GLY A 336 10.20 9.63 -8.01
C GLY A 336 11.01 10.45 -7.01
N TYR A 337 10.42 11.49 -6.43
CA TYR A 337 11.02 12.19 -5.31
C TYR A 337 10.81 11.41 -4.01
N VAL A 338 11.80 11.52 -3.12
CA VAL A 338 11.81 10.98 -1.76
C VAL A 338 11.94 12.15 -0.81
N HIS A 339 10.96 12.31 0.06
CA HIS A 339 10.82 13.42 0.99
C HIS A 339 11.09 12.95 2.41
N PHE A 340 11.91 13.67 3.14
CA PHE A 340 12.25 13.41 4.54
C PHE A 340 11.61 14.48 5.41
N LEU A 341 10.83 14.06 6.40
CA LEU A 341 10.10 14.93 7.32
C LEU A 341 10.64 14.77 8.74
N ASP A 342 10.79 15.90 9.44
CA ASP A 342 11.16 15.90 10.85
C ASP A 342 10.06 15.24 11.69
N PRO A 343 10.37 14.25 12.53
CA PRO A 343 9.36 13.56 13.35
C PRO A 343 8.70 14.45 14.39
N ARG A 344 9.29 15.59 14.73
CA ARG A 344 8.82 16.50 15.78
C ARG A 344 7.70 17.42 15.31
N ASP A 345 7.80 17.93 14.07
CA ASP A 345 6.91 18.97 13.55
C ASP A 345 6.41 18.74 12.11
N GLY A 346 6.89 17.67 11.45
CA GLY A 346 6.52 17.34 10.08
C GLY A 346 7.14 18.26 9.02
N SER A 347 8.08 19.13 9.36
CA SER A 347 8.77 19.99 8.38
C SER A 347 9.63 19.18 7.42
N LEU A 348 9.67 19.56 6.14
CA LEU A 348 10.57 18.96 5.14
C LEU A 348 12.01 19.31 5.45
N VAL A 349 12.86 18.30 5.66
CA VAL A 349 14.26 18.48 6.02
C VAL A 349 15.25 18.08 4.92
N ALA A 350 14.79 17.25 3.98
CA ALA A 350 15.55 16.89 2.79
C ALA A 350 14.61 16.36 1.71
N ARG A 351 15.08 16.43 0.48
CA ARG A 351 14.48 15.81 -0.70
C ARG A 351 15.57 15.28 -1.61
N SER A 352 15.32 14.13 -2.21
CA SER A 352 16.15 13.56 -3.26
C SER A 352 15.29 12.97 -4.35
N ARG A 353 15.84 12.69 -5.51
CA ARG A 353 15.13 12.04 -6.60
C ARG A 353 15.78 10.69 -6.88
N ALA A 354 15.06 9.59 -6.58
CA ALA A 354 15.57 8.23 -6.79
C ALA A 354 15.42 7.74 -8.25
N GLY A 355 14.59 8.42 -9.03
CA GLY A 355 14.34 8.14 -10.44
C GLY A 355 13.36 9.13 -11.02
N SER A 356 12.87 8.89 -12.25
CA SER A 356 11.82 9.71 -12.89
C SER A 356 10.44 9.05 -12.87
N ALA A 357 10.38 7.77 -12.56
CA ALA A 357 9.13 7.02 -12.48
C ALA A 357 8.55 7.01 -11.05
N PRO A 358 7.22 6.83 -10.94
CA PRO A 358 6.53 6.77 -9.64
C PRO A 358 7.12 5.73 -8.69
N ILE A 359 7.22 6.09 -7.41
CA ILE A 359 7.54 5.16 -6.33
C ILE A 359 6.29 5.05 -5.46
N LEU A 360 5.54 3.99 -5.67
CA LEU A 360 4.25 3.76 -5.00
C LEU A 360 4.31 2.61 -3.99
N ALA A 361 5.34 1.79 -4.08
CA ALA A 361 5.60 0.68 -3.17
C ALA A 361 6.11 1.18 -1.81
N ALA A 362 5.80 0.43 -0.75
CA ALA A 362 6.38 0.67 0.57
C ALA A 362 7.91 0.51 0.50
N PRO A 363 8.68 1.48 1.00
CA PRO A 363 10.12 1.35 1.11
C PRO A 363 10.50 0.23 2.08
N ALA A 364 11.63 -0.45 1.82
CA ALA A 364 12.29 -1.28 2.83
C ALA A 364 13.43 -0.49 3.50
N VAL A 365 13.70 -0.78 4.76
CA VAL A 365 14.62 -0.01 5.59
C VAL A 365 15.60 -0.95 6.30
N SER A 366 16.88 -0.59 6.28
CA SER A 366 17.89 -1.07 7.23
C SER A 366 18.39 0.11 8.07
N ASP A 367 19.28 -0.17 9.03
CA ASP A 367 19.90 0.90 9.84
C ASP A 367 20.63 1.95 8.97
N GLU A 368 21.22 1.52 7.86
CA GLU A 368 22.05 2.38 7.01
C GLU A 368 21.41 2.81 5.70
N ARG A 369 20.39 2.08 5.21
CA ARG A 369 19.86 2.24 3.84
C ARG A 369 18.34 2.23 3.77
N LEU A 370 17.85 3.04 2.87
CA LEU A 370 16.46 3.05 2.42
C LEU A 370 16.42 2.47 1.00
N TYR A 371 15.62 1.40 0.82
CA TYR A 371 15.44 0.74 -0.47
C TYR A 371 14.10 1.11 -1.09
N LEU A 372 14.12 1.52 -2.34
CA LEU A 372 12.98 2.05 -3.07
C LEU A 372 12.85 1.34 -4.41
N LEU A 373 11.66 0.84 -4.70
CA LEU A 373 11.31 0.24 -5.98
C LEU A 373 10.34 1.14 -6.71
N ASN A 374 10.70 1.62 -7.91
CA ASN A 374 9.79 2.36 -8.75
C ASN A 374 8.97 1.44 -9.68
N VAL A 375 7.95 1.99 -10.32
CA VAL A 375 7.05 1.22 -11.19
C VAL A 375 7.72 0.66 -12.45
N ASP A 376 8.87 1.23 -12.86
CA ASP A 376 9.65 0.77 -14.03
C ASP A 376 10.74 -0.25 -13.65
N GLY A 377 10.70 -0.80 -12.43
CA GLY A 377 11.64 -1.83 -11.99
C GLY A 377 13.00 -1.33 -11.57
N LYS A 378 13.20 -0.02 -11.37
CA LYS A 378 14.45 0.47 -10.78
C LYS A 378 14.40 0.33 -9.26
N LEU A 379 15.25 -0.51 -8.70
CA LEU A 379 15.52 -0.63 -7.28
C LEU A 379 16.71 0.26 -6.92
N SER A 380 16.55 1.12 -5.95
CA SER A 380 17.57 2.09 -5.53
C SER A 380 17.81 2.02 -4.03
N ALA A 381 19.06 2.10 -3.60
CA ALA A 381 19.45 2.25 -2.20
C ALA A 381 19.95 3.67 -1.94
N LEU A 382 19.40 4.31 -0.92
CA LEU A 382 19.80 5.63 -0.46
C LEU A 382 20.40 5.56 0.94
N LYS A 383 21.39 6.40 1.20
CA LYS A 383 21.93 6.69 2.52
C LYS A 383 21.72 8.15 2.87
N VAL A 384 21.69 8.46 4.15
CA VAL A 384 21.65 9.83 4.64
C VAL A 384 22.81 10.13 5.57
N LYS A 385 23.26 11.39 5.56
CA LYS A 385 24.22 11.93 6.52
C LYS A 385 23.71 13.28 7.02
N PRO A 386 23.95 13.67 8.25
CA PRO A 386 23.75 15.05 8.69
C PRO A 386 24.49 16.03 7.77
N ARG A 387 23.89 17.19 7.58
CA ARG A 387 24.49 18.27 6.78
C ARG A 387 25.27 19.22 7.65
#